data_4c1b2e46fff761103d110bb7943ec785
#
_entry.id   4c1b2e46fff761103d110bb7943ec785
#
_cell.length_a   1.000
_cell.length_b   1.000
_cell.length_c   1.000
_cell.angle_alpha   90.00
_cell.angle_beta   90.00
_cell.angle_gamma   90.00
#
_symmetry.space_group_name_H-M   'P 1'
#
loop_
_entity.id
_entity.type
_entity.pdbx_description
1 polymer ?
#
loop_
_entity_poly.entity_id
_entity_poly.type
_entity_poly.pdbx_seq_one_letter_code
_entity_poly.pdbx_strand_id
1 'polypeptide(L)'
;LRTLSSDLEGHPTPRLPFVDMATGSLGQGLPAGVGLAFNAKSIDKTDYRTYVLMGDGESAEGSVWEAAEVARHAGLDNLCAIIDVNRLGQSDPTMLEHNMEAYRARWAGFGWHAIVVDGHDVGALVAAFDEAGGTKGRPTVLLAKTFKGHGISLIENLPDWHGKPLKKGEETQNALDELTRQLKPTSAQPQMTRPTAGKAAAASKGAIAPPPYKLGDSAATREAFGVALLALGEANPLVVALDADVKNSTYSDKFGKRFPDRFLENFIAEQNMLGAAAGIAACGKIPFVATFAAFFTRAYDFIRMAAISQSNIKLVGTHVGVSIGEDGPSQMGLEDLAMMSTQPGVTVLYPSDALSMYKLVEIAAAHKGMVYLRAGRPKTPVIYGPDETFRIGGSKVVRQSADDKLTMVAAGVTLFEALKAHDQLKAAGIATRVVDLYSIAPVDQATLVDCARATGGRFLTVEDHYAHGGIGDTVLSALALEGVRVHKLAVREIPRSGKPDELVDHFGIGVRSIVEAAKAILR
;
A
#
# COMPACT_ATOMS: atom_id res chain seq x y z
N LEU A 1 3.73 26.81 13.00
CA LEU A 1 3.06 25.53 13.27
C LEU A 1 1.57 25.64 12.93
N ARG A 2 1.01 24.68 12.16
CA ARG A 2 -0.42 24.61 11.78
C ARG A 2 -0.92 25.83 10.99
N THR A 3 -0.09 26.37 10.10
CA THR A 3 -0.47 27.43 9.16
C THR A 3 -0.16 27.02 7.73
N LEU A 4 -0.91 27.53 6.76
CA LEU A 4 -0.77 27.15 5.36
C LEU A 4 0.65 27.39 4.79
N SER A 5 1.33 28.41 5.32
CA SER A 5 2.69 28.80 4.90
C SER A 5 3.82 28.09 5.64
N SER A 6 3.52 27.08 6.48
CA SER A 6 4.51 26.40 7.31
C SER A 6 4.51 24.90 7.05
N ASP A 7 5.70 24.31 6.87
CA ASP A 7 5.88 22.86 6.80
C ASP A 7 5.70 22.15 8.14
N LEU A 8 5.58 22.91 9.24
CA LEU A 8 5.24 22.39 10.57
C LEU A 8 3.73 22.20 10.69
N GLU A 9 3.24 21.09 10.19
CA GLU A 9 1.83 20.71 10.21
C GLU A 9 1.36 20.24 11.60
N GLY A 10 0.14 19.75 11.71
CA GLY A 10 -0.39 19.19 12.96
C GLY A 10 0.31 17.90 13.39
N HIS A 11 0.75 17.13 12.41
CA HIS A 11 1.53 15.89 12.55
C HIS A 11 2.67 15.90 11.55
N PRO A 12 3.79 15.21 11.82
CA PRO A 12 4.94 15.20 10.91
C PRO A 12 4.61 14.61 9.54
N THR A 13 5.13 15.24 8.49
CA THR A 13 5.05 14.74 7.11
C THR A 13 6.40 14.87 6.42
N PRO A 14 6.67 14.14 5.32
CA PRO A 14 7.93 14.22 4.56
C PRO A 14 8.18 15.56 3.84
N ARG A 15 7.39 16.59 4.10
CA ARG A 15 7.76 17.98 3.74
C ARG A 15 9.00 18.45 4.51
N LEU A 16 9.18 17.89 5.71
CA LEU A 16 10.41 18.07 6.47
C LEU A 16 11.43 17.01 6.03
N PRO A 17 12.65 17.40 5.61
CA PRO A 17 13.60 16.49 4.97
C PRO A 17 14.19 15.40 5.90
N PHE A 18 13.91 15.50 7.20
CA PHE A 18 14.29 14.51 8.22
C PHE A 18 13.10 13.63 8.67
N VAL A 19 11.95 13.74 8.02
CA VAL A 19 10.77 12.91 8.26
C VAL A 19 10.59 11.95 7.10
N ASP A 20 10.77 10.66 7.36
CA ASP A 20 10.72 9.61 6.34
C ASP A 20 9.28 9.21 5.98
N MET A 21 8.33 9.42 6.89
CA MET A 21 6.92 9.06 6.69
C MET A 21 5.99 9.90 7.54
N ALA A 22 4.78 10.11 7.03
CA ALA A 22 3.73 10.79 7.75
C ALA A 22 3.24 9.94 8.93
N THR A 23 2.97 10.59 10.05
CA THR A 23 2.37 9.98 11.24
C THR A 23 1.10 10.72 11.63
N GLY A 24 0.41 10.24 12.68
CA GLY A 24 -0.84 10.83 13.17
C GLY A 24 -2.02 9.85 13.15
N SER A 25 -2.00 8.87 12.24
CA SER A 25 -2.80 7.66 12.40
C SER A 25 -1.99 6.68 13.26
N LEU A 26 -2.51 6.36 14.45
CA LEU A 26 -1.80 5.59 15.46
C LEU A 26 -1.59 4.12 15.02
N GLY A 27 -0.60 3.44 15.62
CA GLY A 27 -0.29 2.05 15.34
C GLY A 27 0.57 1.81 14.09
N GLN A 28 1.04 2.88 13.40
CA GLN A 28 1.83 2.74 12.17
C GLN A 28 3.35 2.76 12.40
N GLY A 29 3.78 3.33 13.51
CA GLY A 29 5.20 3.48 13.82
C GLY A 29 5.93 2.15 13.95
N LEU A 30 5.34 1.19 14.66
CA LEU A 30 5.99 -0.12 14.87
C LEU A 30 6.10 -0.95 13.59
N PRO A 31 5.04 -1.09 12.77
CA PRO A 31 5.15 -1.72 11.45
C PRO A 31 6.24 -1.10 10.57
N ALA A 32 6.31 0.24 10.52
CA ALA A 32 7.38 0.93 9.80
C ALA A 32 8.78 0.62 10.37
N GLY A 33 8.89 0.59 11.69
CA GLY A 33 10.10 0.17 12.40
C GLY A 33 10.53 -1.26 12.07
N VAL A 34 9.58 -2.17 11.89
CA VAL A 34 9.86 -3.54 11.38
C VAL A 34 10.54 -3.48 10.02
N GLY A 35 10.02 -2.66 9.10
CA GLY A 35 10.60 -2.49 7.76
C GLY A 35 12.01 -1.92 7.79
N LEU A 36 12.24 -0.87 8.59
CA LEU A 36 13.56 -0.26 8.78
C LEU A 36 14.57 -1.26 9.37
N ALA A 37 14.18 -1.98 10.42
CA ALA A 37 15.04 -2.95 11.08
C ALA A 37 15.34 -4.17 10.18
N PHE A 38 14.34 -4.65 9.43
CA PHE A 38 14.51 -5.71 8.44
C PHE A 38 15.47 -5.29 7.33
N ASN A 39 15.33 -4.07 6.82
CA ASN A 39 16.23 -3.53 5.81
C ASN A 39 17.69 -3.53 6.31
N ALA A 40 17.95 -3.03 7.52
CA ALA A 40 19.28 -3.02 8.10
C ALA A 40 19.86 -4.43 8.21
N LYS A 41 19.12 -5.32 8.84
CA LYS A 41 19.59 -6.64 9.22
C LYS A 41 19.71 -7.61 8.05
N SER A 42 18.68 -7.66 7.20
CA SER A 42 18.57 -8.67 6.16
C SER A 42 19.02 -8.19 4.78
N ILE A 43 18.67 -6.95 4.40
CA ILE A 43 18.94 -6.44 3.04
C ILE A 43 20.30 -5.78 2.95
N ASP A 44 20.54 -4.73 3.76
CA ASP A 44 21.78 -3.94 3.68
C ASP A 44 22.92 -4.53 4.49
N LYS A 45 22.65 -5.48 5.40
CA LYS A 45 23.63 -6.12 6.28
C LYS A 45 24.45 -5.08 7.08
N THR A 46 23.74 -4.08 7.62
CA THR A 46 24.29 -3.00 8.43
C THR A 46 23.94 -3.16 9.90
N ASP A 47 24.57 -2.41 10.77
CA ASP A 47 24.47 -2.51 12.23
C ASP A 47 23.61 -1.43 12.88
N TYR A 48 22.92 -0.57 12.08
CA TYR A 48 22.07 0.44 12.67
C TYR A 48 20.85 -0.15 13.39
N ARG A 49 20.41 0.55 14.39
CA ARG A 49 19.27 0.16 15.22
C ARG A 49 18.08 1.08 14.94
N THR A 50 16.90 0.51 15.05
CA THR A 50 15.63 1.23 14.91
C THR A 50 14.97 1.36 16.27
N TYR A 51 14.57 2.59 16.62
CA TYR A 51 13.85 2.90 17.86
C TYR A 51 12.47 3.45 17.50
N VAL A 52 11.43 2.89 18.13
CA VAL A 52 10.04 3.29 17.88
C VAL A 52 9.39 3.71 19.19
N LEU A 53 9.05 4.99 19.29
CA LEU A 53 8.30 5.52 20.43
C LEU A 53 6.80 5.45 20.15
N MET A 54 6.06 4.86 21.07
CA MET A 54 4.60 4.68 21.01
C MET A 54 3.95 5.14 22.32
N GLY A 55 2.70 5.59 22.24
CA GLY A 55 1.86 5.79 23.42
C GLY A 55 1.27 4.48 23.95
N ASP A 56 0.92 4.45 25.22
CA ASP A 56 0.24 3.31 25.85
C ASP A 56 -1.15 3.07 25.26
N GLY A 57 -1.90 4.14 24.96
CA GLY A 57 -3.17 4.07 24.24
C GLY A 57 -3.01 3.53 22.81
N GLU A 58 -1.93 3.87 22.14
CA GLU A 58 -1.58 3.36 20.80
C GLU A 58 -1.37 1.84 20.80
N SER A 59 -0.91 1.26 21.90
CA SER A 59 -0.74 -0.20 22.03
C SER A 59 -2.07 -0.99 22.01
N ALA A 60 -3.22 -0.31 21.94
CA ALA A 60 -4.53 -0.93 21.67
C ALA A 60 -4.74 -1.24 20.18
N GLU A 61 -3.97 -0.62 19.27
CA GLU A 61 -4.06 -0.88 17.84
C GLU A 61 -3.63 -2.31 17.48
N GLY A 62 -4.44 -3.00 16.66
CA GLY A 62 -4.13 -4.37 16.22
C GLY A 62 -2.84 -4.46 15.43
N SER A 63 -2.51 -3.45 14.64
CA SER A 63 -1.29 -3.36 13.86
C SER A 63 -0.01 -3.40 14.69
N VAL A 64 -0.04 -2.91 15.93
CA VAL A 64 1.08 -3.01 16.88
C VAL A 64 1.39 -4.49 17.20
N TRP A 65 0.36 -5.31 17.36
CA TRP A 65 0.52 -6.74 17.69
C TRP A 65 0.89 -7.56 16.45
N GLU A 66 0.37 -7.23 15.27
CA GLU A 66 0.86 -7.78 13.99
C GLU A 66 2.37 -7.53 13.85
N ALA A 67 2.80 -6.30 14.07
CA ALA A 67 4.22 -5.93 14.00
C ALA A 67 5.08 -6.63 15.06
N ALA A 68 4.55 -6.77 16.27
CA ALA A 68 5.25 -7.45 17.37
C ALA A 68 5.54 -8.91 17.02
N GLU A 69 4.55 -9.60 16.41
CA GLU A 69 4.69 -11.00 16.00
C GLU A 69 5.70 -11.16 14.86
N VAL A 70 5.56 -10.36 13.80
CA VAL A 70 6.46 -10.40 12.65
C VAL A 70 7.90 -10.04 13.04
N ALA A 71 8.10 -9.01 13.86
CA ALA A 71 9.42 -8.61 14.35
C ALA A 71 10.11 -9.74 15.13
N ARG A 72 9.34 -10.44 15.98
CA ARG A 72 9.86 -11.58 16.73
C ARG A 72 10.20 -12.75 15.82
N HIS A 73 9.35 -13.07 14.86
CA HIS A 73 9.58 -14.12 13.87
C HIS A 73 10.85 -13.84 13.03
N ALA A 74 11.00 -12.62 12.55
CA ALA A 74 12.18 -12.18 11.78
C ALA A 74 13.44 -11.99 12.66
N GLY A 75 13.33 -12.17 13.98
CA GLY A 75 14.44 -12.07 14.93
C GLY A 75 15.11 -10.68 14.94
N LEU A 76 14.33 -9.60 14.83
CA LEU A 76 14.82 -8.22 14.68
C LEU A 76 15.39 -7.68 16.00
N ASP A 77 16.56 -8.16 16.42
CA ASP A 77 17.25 -7.72 17.62
C ASP A 77 17.86 -6.31 17.53
N ASN A 78 17.80 -5.70 16.37
CA ASN A 78 18.10 -4.30 16.11
C ASN A 78 16.87 -3.38 16.19
N LEU A 79 15.70 -3.89 16.59
CA LEU A 79 14.48 -3.12 16.83
C LEU A 79 14.25 -2.97 18.33
N CYS A 80 14.07 -1.74 18.79
CA CYS A 80 13.70 -1.38 20.14
C CYS A 80 12.45 -0.51 20.14
N ALA A 81 11.34 -1.02 20.68
CA ALA A 81 10.14 -0.24 20.94
C ALA A 81 10.21 0.41 22.31
N ILE A 82 9.66 1.61 22.45
CA ILE A 82 9.50 2.31 23.72
C ILE A 82 8.02 2.64 23.86
N ILE A 83 7.40 2.25 24.96
CA ILE A 83 6.02 2.65 25.27
C ILE A 83 6.03 3.68 26.40
N ASP A 84 5.55 4.88 26.09
CA ASP A 84 5.28 5.92 27.08
C ASP A 84 3.98 5.56 27.83
N VAL A 85 4.12 4.87 28.97
CA VAL A 85 3.00 4.44 29.79
C VAL A 85 2.64 5.57 30.76
N ASN A 86 1.91 6.56 30.27
CA ASN A 86 1.45 7.72 31.05
C ASN A 86 -0.01 7.60 31.53
N ARG A 87 -0.67 6.49 31.27
CA ARG A 87 -2.05 6.10 31.63
C ARG A 87 -3.18 6.96 31.05
N LEU A 88 -2.90 8.02 30.34
CA LEU A 88 -3.91 8.98 29.87
C LEU A 88 -4.02 8.96 28.35
N GLY A 89 -5.17 8.54 27.84
CA GLY A 89 -5.56 8.71 26.44
C GLY A 89 -5.92 10.17 26.12
N GLN A 90 -6.62 10.35 25.02
CA GLN A 90 -7.11 11.68 24.61
C GLN A 90 -8.32 12.10 25.44
N SER A 91 -9.25 11.21 25.74
CA SER A 91 -10.52 11.48 26.42
C SER A 91 -10.59 10.83 27.80
N ASP A 92 -10.08 9.62 27.93
CA ASP A 92 -10.19 8.80 29.12
C ASP A 92 -8.85 8.14 29.47
N PRO A 93 -8.70 7.56 30.68
CA PRO A 93 -7.57 6.71 30.99
C PRO A 93 -7.43 5.55 30.00
N THR A 94 -6.20 5.10 29.77
CA THR A 94 -5.94 3.93 28.90
C THR A 94 -6.35 2.63 29.60
N MET A 95 -6.64 1.56 28.83
CA MET A 95 -7.20 0.30 29.34
C MET A 95 -6.41 -0.34 30.49
N LEU A 96 -5.11 -0.21 30.50
CA LEU A 96 -4.24 -0.82 31.50
C LEU A 96 -3.65 0.19 32.47
N GLU A 97 -3.86 1.47 32.23
CA GLU A 97 -3.26 2.56 33.01
C GLU A 97 -1.77 2.28 33.34
N HIS A 98 -1.36 2.36 34.61
CA HIS A 98 0.00 2.03 35.07
C HIS A 98 0.17 0.54 35.50
N ASN A 99 -0.64 -0.37 35.00
CA ASN A 99 -0.43 -1.81 35.26
C ASN A 99 0.76 -2.34 34.45
N MET A 100 1.97 -1.98 34.89
CA MET A 100 3.23 -2.32 34.18
C MET A 100 3.42 -3.82 34.00
N GLU A 101 2.94 -4.63 34.96
CA GLU A 101 3.05 -6.09 34.85
C GLU A 101 2.19 -6.66 33.72
N ALA A 102 0.99 -6.11 33.52
CA ALA A 102 0.15 -6.52 32.40
C ALA A 102 0.79 -6.17 31.04
N TYR A 103 1.40 -4.99 30.90
CA TYR A 103 2.18 -4.63 29.71
C TYR A 103 3.35 -5.60 29.52
N ARG A 104 4.15 -5.80 30.56
CA ARG A 104 5.31 -6.72 30.52
C ARG A 104 4.91 -8.12 30.10
N ALA A 105 3.86 -8.67 30.70
CA ALA A 105 3.38 -10.02 30.40
C ALA A 105 2.91 -10.16 28.94
N ARG A 106 2.20 -9.16 28.40
CA ARG A 106 1.75 -9.15 27.01
C ARG A 106 2.95 -9.20 26.05
N TRP A 107 3.89 -8.27 26.16
CA TRP A 107 5.07 -8.23 25.29
C TRP A 107 5.98 -9.44 25.41
N ALA A 108 6.17 -9.93 26.64
CA ALA A 108 6.92 -11.18 26.88
C ALA A 108 6.22 -12.38 26.24
N GLY A 109 4.87 -12.42 26.22
CA GLY A 109 4.07 -13.43 25.54
C GLY A 109 4.30 -13.47 24.04
N PHE A 110 4.57 -12.33 23.40
CA PHE A 110 5.00 -12.23 22.00
C PHE A 110 6.50 -12.55 21.80
N GLY A 111 7.22 -12.93 22.87
CA GLY A 111 8.63 -13.31 22.81
C GLY A 111 9.62 -12.14 22.73
N TRP A 112 9.17 -10.93 23.03
CA TRP A 112 10.04 -9.75 23.16
C TRP A 112 10.79 -9.73 24.49
N HIS A 113 11.94 -9.10 24.52
CA HIS A 113 12.61 -8.74 25.76
C HIS A 113 11.95 -7.48 26.33
N ALA A 114 11.17 -7.61 27.42
CA ALA A 114 10.40 -6.51 27.98
C ALA A 114 11.06 -5.99 29.27
N ILE A 115 11.46 -4.71 29.24
CA ILE A 115 12.13 -4.00 30.34
C ILE A 115 11.16 -2.94 30.88
N VAL A 116 10.85 -3.01 32.18
CA VAL A 116 10.07 -1.97 32.86
C VAL A 116 11.05 -0.96 33.46
N VAL A 117 10.81 0.33 33.18
CA VAL A 117 11.71 1.41 33.60
C VAL A 117 10.93 2.65 34.06
N ASP A 118 11.48 3.40 35.01
CA ASP A 118 11.01 4.76 35.32
C ASP A 118 11.36 5.69 34.14
N GLY A 119 10.34 6.17 33.44
CA GLY A 119 10.52 7.02 32.25
C GLY A 119 10.98 8.45 32.58
N HIS A 120 11.04 8.83 33.84
CA HIS A 120 11.59 10.11 34.30
C HIS A 120 13.02 10.00 34.86
N ASP A 121 13.54 8.79 35.02
CA ASP A 121 14.94 8.55 35.40
C ASP A 121 15.82 8.34 34.17
N VAL A 122 16.56 9.37 33.79
CA VAL A 122 17.47 9.32 32.62
C VAL A 122 18.56 8.26 32.79
N GLY A 123 19.07 8.03 34.02
CA GLY A 123 20.08 7.02 34.30
C GLY A 123 19.54 5.61 34.07
N ALA A 124 18.32 5.34 34.54
CA ALA A 124 17.63 4.08 34.33
C ALA A 124 17.31 3.85 32.84
N LEU A 125 16.90 4.90 32.11
CA LEU A 125 16.66 4.82 30.68
C LEU A 125 17.93 4.48 29.90
N VAL A 126 19.06 5.13 30.20
CA VAL A 126 20.37 4.81 29.56
C VAL A 126 20.73 3.35 29.79
N ALA A 127 20.64 2.86 31.03
CA ALA A 127 20.91 1.46 31.33
C ALA A 127 20.00 0.49 30.57
N ALA A 128 18.69 0.84 30.45
CA ALA A 128 17.73 0.03 29.69
C ALA A 128 18.04 0.03 28.18
N PHE A 129 18.49 1.13 27.59
CA PHE A 129 18.94 1.18 26.20
C PHE A 129 20.21 0.37 25.97
N ASP A 130 21.17 0.39 26.92
CA ASP A 130 22.38 -0.44 26.85
C ASP A 130 22.01 -1.94 26.91
N GLU A 131 21.10 -2.34 27.80
CA GLU A 131 20.57 -3.71 27.87
C GLU A 131 19.87 -4.10 26.56
N ALA A 132 19.02 -3.22 26.00
CA ALA A 132 18.39 -3.43 24.70
C ALA A 132 19.44 -3.59 23.59
N GLY A 133 20.52 -2.79 23.61
CA GLY A 133 21.65 -2.88 22.69
C GLY A 133 22.38 -4.23 22.75
N GLY A 134 22.48 -4.80 23.93
CA GLY A 134 23.09 -6.10 24.19
C GLY A 134 22.23 -7.31 23.86
N THR A 135 20.90 -7.14 23.80
CA THR A 135 19.94 -8.22 23.54
C THR A 135 20.10 -8.77 22.12
N LYS A 136 20.16 -10.11 21.98
CA LYS A 136 20.34 -10.79 20.69
C LYS A 136 19.21 -11.76 20.38
N GLY A 137 18.91 -11.91 19.07
CA GLY A 137 17.95 -12.89 18.53
C GLY A 137 16.48 -12.58 18.79
N ARG A 138 16.17 -11.46 19.43
CA ARG A 138 14.78 -10.99 19.66
C ARG A 138 14.72 -9.48 19.83
N PRO A 139 13.61 -8.83 19.45
CA PRO A 139 13.41 -7.39 19.68
C PRO A 139 13.21 -7.08 21.17
N THR A 140 13.43 -5.82 21.52
CA THR A 140 13.28 -5.31 22.90
C THR A 140 12.18 -4.26 22.96
N VAL A 141 11.43 -4.24 24.06
CA VAL A 141 10.50 -3.16 24.40
C VAL A 141 10.82 -2.57 25.77
N LEU A 142 10.96 -1.26 25.84
CA LEU A 142 11.04 -0.50 27.08
C LEU A 142 9.63 -0.03 27.44
N LEU A 143 9.17 -0.40 28.61
CA LEU A 143 7.90 0.01 29.19
C LEU A 143 8.20 1.14 30.18
N ALA A 144 8.19 2.38 29.66
CA ALA A 144 8.56 3.56 30.44
C ALA A 144 7.34 4.09 31.20
N LYS A 145 7.33 3.92 32.51
CA LYS A 145 6.29 4.50 33.35
C LYS A 145 6.52 5.99 33.47
N THR A 146 5.56 6.79 33.04
CA THR A 146 5.63 8.25 33.05
C THR A 146 4.36 8.89 33.61
N PHE A 147 4.40 10.19 33.79
CA PHE A 147 3.24 11.01 34.14
C PHE A 147 3.12 12.14 33.12
N LYS A 148 1.99 12.21 32.42
CA LYS A 148 1.72 13.30 31.47
C LYS A 148 1.78 14.65 32.17
N GLY A 149 2.52 15.63 31.61
CA GLY A 149 2.71 16.94 32.22
C GLY A 149 3.66 16.98 33.41
N HIS A 150 4.52 15.95 33.55
CA HIS A 150 5.48 15.85 34.65
C HIS A 150 6.27 17.13 34.91
N GLY A 151 6.39 17.52 36.18
CA GLY A 151 7.09 18.71 36.63
C GLY A 151 6.26 19.98 36.65
N ILE A 152 5.00 19.95 36.23
CA ILE A 152 4.06 21.09 36.29
C ILE A 152 2.83 20.68 37.08
N SER A 153 2.75 21.10 38.32
CA SER A 153 1.71 20.68 39.28
C SER A 153 0.29 20.91 38.79
N LEU A 154 0.07 21.93 37.97
CA LEU A 154 -1.23 22.31 37.42
C LEU A 154 -1.79 21.22 36.46
N ILE A 155 -0.93 20.47 35.80
CA ILE A 155 -1.32 19.53 34.70
C ILE A 155 -0.81 18.12 34.90
N GLU A 156 0.11 17.89 35.82
CA GLU A 156 0.71 16.57 36.01
C GLU A 156 -0.33 15.51 36.33
N ASN A 157 -0.33 14.46 35.52
CA ASN A 157 -1.19 13.27 35.69
C ASN A 157 -2.70 13.58 35.71
N LEU A 158 -3.12 14.71 35.12
CA LEU A 158 -4.52 15.14 35.03
C LEU A 158 -5.07 14.86 33.60
N PRO A 159 -6.37 14.48 33.52
CA PRO A 159 -7.05 14.32 32.21
C PRO A 159 -7.20 15.71 31.52
N ASP A 160 -7.69 15.66 30.28
CA ASP A 160 -8.05 16.85 29.49
C ASP A 160 -6.89 17.77 29.02
N TRP A 161 -5.64 17.34 29.18
CA TRP A 161 -4.47 18.09 28.73
C TRP A 161 -3.82 17.52 27.46
N HIS A 162 -4.50 16.63 26.75
CA HIS A 162 -4.00 16.10 25.49
C HIS A 162 -4.05 17.17 24.38
N GLY A 163 -2.88 17.59 23.89
CA GLY A 163 -2.75 18.58 22.82
C GLY A 163 -3.19 20.01 23.18
N LYS A 164 -3.42 20.32 24.46
CA LYS A 164 -3.79 21.65 24.93
C LYS A 164 -2.55 22.42 25.40
N PRO A 165 -2.33 23.66 24.92
CA PRO A 165 -1.30 24.52 25.48
C PRO A 165 -1.79 25.17 26.78
N LEU A 166 -0.85 25.55 27.64
CA LEU A 166 -1.11 26.43 28.76
C LEU A 166 -1.60 27.80 28.27
N LYS A 167 -2.44 28.49 29.07
CA LYS A 167 -2.87 29.85 28.75
C LYS A 167 -1.69 30.82 28.90
N LYS A 168 -1.59 31.76 27.94
CA LYS A 168 -0.59 32.82 28.01
C LYS A 168 -0.78 33.68 29.25
N GLY A 169 0.31 34.17 29.84
CA GLY A 169 0.32 35.00 31.03
C GLY A 169 0.68 34.24 32.29
N GLU A 170 -0.04 34.46 33.39
CA GLU A 170 0.28 33.96 34.73
C GLU A 170 0.41 32.41 34.78
N GLU A 171 -0.49 31.69 34.13
CA GLU A 171 -0.47 30.21 34.08
C GLU A 171 0.83 29.68 33.46
N THR A 172 1.25 30.24 32.32
CA THR A 172 2.52 29.88 31.67
C THR A 172 3.72 30.32 32.52
N GLN A 173 3.67 31.51 33.15
CA GLN A 173 4.77 31.98 33.98
C GLN A 173 4.97 31.10 35.21
N ASN A 174 3.90 30.72 35.88
CA ASN A 174 3.95 29.84 37.05
C ASN A 174 4.57 28.46 36.67
N ALA A 175 4.19 27.90 35.54
CA ALA A 175 4.79 26.64 35.02
C ALA A 175 6.28 26.80 34.72
N LEU A 176 6.70 27.91 34.11
CA LEU A 176 8.12 28.20 33.85
C LEU A 176 8.91 28.34 35.12
N ASP A 177 8.36 29.03 36.13
CA ASP A 177 9.00 29.21 37.42
C ASP A 177 9.14 27.89 38.19
N GLU A 178 8.13 27.02 38.09
CA GLU A 178 8.14 25.68 38.66
C GLU A 178 9.22 24.79 38.03
N LEU A 179 9.30 24.74 36.69
CA LEU A 179 10.34 24.01 35.96
C LEU A 179 11.75 24.60 36.22
N THR A 180 11.87 25.93 36.26
CA THR A 180 13.16 26.59 36.51
C THR A 180 13.75 26.20 37.85
N ARG A 181 12.91 26.08 38.90
CA ARG A 181 13.35 25.61 40.22
C ARG A 181 13.84 24.17 40.24
N GLN A 182 13.42 23.36 39.29
CA GLN A 182 13.82 21.96 39.17
C GLN A 182 15.09 21.76 38.34
N LEU A 183 15.51 22.78 37.58
CA LEU A 183 16.74 22.72 36.78
C LEU A 183 17.96 22.51 37.66
N LYS A 184 18.74 21.47 37.36
CA LYS A 184 20.03 21.23 37.99
C LYS A 184 21.12 21.93 37.19
N PRO A 185 21.97 22.76 37.80
CA PRO A 185 23.09 23.38 37.10
C PRO A 185 24.00 22.27 36.52
N THR A 186 24.34 22.35 35.25
CA THR A 186 25.35 21.49 34.63
C THR A 186 26.33 22.33 33.87
N SER A 187 27.62 22.04 34.04
CA SER A 187 28.70 22.61 33.25
C SER A 187 29.06 21.72 32.02
N ALA A 188 28.43 20.54 31.95
CA ALA A 188 28.70 19.60 30.84
C ALA A 188 28.01 20.11 29.57
N GLN A 189 28.82 20.35 28.54
CA GLN A 189 28.34 20.56 27.18
C GLN A 189 28.20 19.18 26.50
N PRO A 190 27.01 18.76 26.05
CA PRO A 190 26.86 17.51 25.35
C PRO A 190 27.68 17.55 24.04
N GLN A 191 28.60 16.61 23.88
CA GLN A 191 29.26 16.40 22.59
C GLN A 191 28.36 15.57 21.70
N MET A 192 27.79 16.22 20.70
CA MET A 192 27.01 15.55 19.67
C MET A 192 27.93 14.92 18.63
N THR A 193 28.07 13.61 18.65
CA THR A 193 28.69 12.87 17.55
C THR A 193 27.71 12.77 16.38
N ARG A 194 28.07 13.34 15.23
CA ARG A 194 27.27 13.14 14.03
C ARG A 194 27.44 11.69 13.57
N PRO A 195 26.35 10.99 13.20
CA PRO A 195 26.45 9.67 12.63
C PRO A 195 27.30 9.73 11.34
N THR A 196 28.19 8.77 11.17
CA THR A 196 28.88 8.58 9.90
C THR A 196 27.89 8.12 8.85
N ALA A 197 27.84 8.81 7.72
CA ALA A 197 27.00 8.38 6.60
C ALA A 197 27.38 6.94 6.20
N GLY A 198 26.43 6.01 6.33
CA GLY A 198 26.61 4.65 5.82
C GLY A 198 26.85 4.70 4.30
N LYS A 199 27.76 3.90 3.78
CA LYS A 199 27.91 3.72 2.35
C LYS A 199 26.71 2.93 1.85
N ALA A 200 25.75 3.60 1.22
CA ALA A 200 24.75 2.90 0.42
C ALA A 200 25.51 2.07 -0.63
N ALA A 201 25.26 0.76 -0.66
CA ALA A 201 25.80 -0.08 -1.71
C ALA A 201 25.32 0.48 -3.06
N ALA A 202 26.26 0.81 -3.95
CA ALA A 202 25.91 1.22 -5.30
C ALA A 202 25.25 0.03 -6.00
N ALA A 203 23.93 0.09 -6.15
CA ALA A 203 23.18 -0.93 -6.83
C ALA A 203 23.37 -0.76 -8.34
N SER A 204 24.16 -1.62 -8.97
CA SER A 204 24.21 -1.71 -10.42
C SER A 204 22.91 -2.35 -10.91
N LYS A 205 22.13 -1.60 -11.69
CA LYS A 205 20.94 -2.13 -12.36
C LYS A 205 21.37 -2.81 -13.65
N GLY A 206 20.99 -4.08 -13.82
CA GLY A 206 21.07 -4.80 -15.07
C GLY A 206 19.82 -4.57 -15.94
N ALA A 207 19.84 -5.04 -17.18
CA ALA A 207 18.64 -5.13 -18.01
C ALA A 207 17.77 -6.29 -17.50
N ILE A 208 16.46 -6.04 -17.41
CA ILE A 208 15.51 -7.12 -17.14
C ILE A 208 15.48 -8.11 -18.31
N ALA A 209 15.35 -9.39 -18.02
CA ALA A 209 15.17 -10.40 -19.07
C ALA A 209 13.93 -10.10 -19.93
N PRO A 210 13.89 -10.41 -21.21
CA PRO A 210 12.71 -10.21 -22.04
C PRO A 210 11.53 -11.09 -21.55
N PRO A 211 10.27 -10.64 -21.74
CA PRO A 211 9.10 -11.42 -21.34
C PRO A 211 9.07 -12.77 -22.08
N PRO A 212 8.82 -13.89 -21.39
CA PRO A 212 8.84 -15.22 -22.02
C PRO A 212 7.54 -15.58 -22.75
N TYR A 213 6.69 -14.59 -23.02
CA TYR A 213 5.36 -14.77 -23.60
C TYR A 213 5.34 -14.48 -25.10
N LYS A 214 4.61 -15.31 -25.86
CA LYS A 214 4.37 -15.16 -27.30
C LYS A 214 2.91 -14.89 -27.56
N LEU A 215 2.62 -14.25 -28.69
CA LEU A 215 1.26 -14.04 -29.16
C LEU A 215 0.49 -15.36 -29.23
N GLY A 216 -0.70 -15.42 -28.62
CA GLY A 216 -1.53 -16.62 -28.56
C GLY A 216 -1.27 -17.55 -27.37
N ASP A 217 -0.19 -17.35 -26.61
CA ASP A 217 0.00 -18.07 -25.34
C ASP A 217 -1.18 -17.80 -24.40
N SER A 218 -1.40 -18.70 -23.43
CA SER A 218 -2.44 -18.55 -22.42
C SER A 218 -1.82 -18.55 -21.02
N ALA A 219 -1.91 -17.42 -20.30
CA ALA A 219 -1.38 -17.29 -18.96
C ALA A 219 -2.20 -16.30 -18.12
N ALA A 220 -2.22 -16.49 -16.80
CA ALA A 220 -2.86 -15.56 -15.88
C ALA A 220 -1.94 -14.36 -15.61
N THR A 221 -2.52 -13.17 -15.47
CA THR A 221 -1.72 -11.96 -15.17
C THR A 221 -1.03 -12.06 -13.82
N ARG A 222 -1.60 -12.75 -12.80
CA ARG A 222 -0.93 -13.02 -11.53
C ARG A 222 0.30 -13.95 -11.68
N GLU A 223 0.26 -14.92 -12.59
CA GLU A 223 1.42 -15.78 -12.90
C GLU A 223 2.52 -14.97 -13.57
N ALA A 224 2.13 -14.08 -14.49
CA ALA A 224 3.05 -13.17 -15.19
C ALA A 224 3.71 -12.18 -14.25
N PHE A 225 2.98 -11.68 -13.24
CA PHE A 225 3.55 -10.87 -12.15
C PHE A 225 4.69 -11.62 -11.45
N GLY A 226 4.48 -12.86 -11.02
CA GLY A 226 5.52 -13.63 -10.33
C GLY A 226 6.77 -13.87 -11.19
N VAL A 227 6.60 -14.06 -12.51
CA VAL A 227 7.71 -14.19 -13.47
C VAL A 227 8.46 -12.86 -13.64
N ALA A 228 7.72 -11.77 -13.80
CA ALA A 228 8.28 -10.42 -13.93
C ALA A 228 9.03 -9.98 -12.67
N LEU A 229 8.45 -10.25 -11.49
CA LEU A 229 9.04 -9.90 -10.19
C LEU A 229 10.38 -10.63 -9.98
N LEU A 230 10.45 -11.92 -10.34
CA LEU A 230 11.70 -12.69 -10.28
C LEU A 230 12.76 -12.10 -11.21
N ALA A 231 12.45 -11.88 -12.47
CA ALA A 231 13.37 -11.30 -13.45
C ALA A 231 13.83 -9.89 -13.06
N LEU A 232 12.91 -9.09 -12.51
CA LEU A 232 13.21 -7.76 -11.99
C LEU A 232 14.15 -7.82 -10.78
N GLY A 233 13.93 -8.79 -9.88
CA GLY A 233 14.80 -9.01 -8.71
C GLY A 233 16.22 -9.43 -9.09
N GLU A 234 16.40 -10.14 -10.19
CA GLU A 234 17.71 -10.48 -10.75
C GLU A 234 18.42 -9.25 -11.34
N ALA A 235 17.67 -8.38 -12.01
CA ALA A 235 18.19 -7.19 -12.66
C ALA A 235 18.37 -6.00 -11.69
N ASN A 236 17.65 -5.93 -10.57
CA ASN A 236 17.66 -4.78 -9.66
C ASN A 236 17.70 -5.20 -8.20
N PRO A 237 18.84 -5.06 -7.51
CA PRO A 237 19.00 -5.42 -6.10
C PRO A 237 18.20 -4.55 -5.13
N LEU A 238 17.65 -3.42 -5.56
CA LEU A 238 16.78 -2.57 -4.74
C LEU A 238 15.37 -3.13 -4.61
N VAL A 239 14.98 -4.09 -5.45
CA VAL A 239 13.67 -4.71 -5.41
C VAL A 239 13.57 -5.65 -4.21
N VAL A 240 12.52 -5.48 -3.43
CA VAL A 240 12.16 -6.28 -2.26
C VAL A 240 10.73 -6.76 -2.44
N ALA A 241 10.37 -7.92 -1.94
CA ALA A 241 8.99 -8.38 -2.00
C ALA A 241 8.45 -8.70 -0.61
N LEU A 242 7.15 -8.40 -0.41
CA LEU A 242 6.40 -8.70 0.79
C LEU A 242 5.10 -9.41 0.40
N ASP A 243 4.69 -10.38 1.22
CA ASP A 243 3.44 -11.12 1.02
C ASP A 243 2.78 -11.43 2.37
N ALA A 244 1.48 -11.65 2.35
CA ALA A 244 0.67 -11.95 3.54
C ALA A 244 0.04 -13.34 3.43
N ASP A 245 0.88 -14.38 3.50
CA ASP A 245 0.51 -15.81 3.54
C ASP A 245 -0.24 -16.32 2.28
N VAL A 246 -0.14 -15.59 1.16
CA VAL A 246 -0.79 -15.97 -0.11
C VAL A 246 0.20 -16.07 -1.28
N LYS A 247 1.48 -16.16 -0.98
CA LYS A 247 2.58 -16.17 -1.98
C LYS A 247 2.49 -17.28 -3.03
N ASN A 248 1.87 -18.40 -2.71
CA ASN A 248 1.59 -19.49 -3.67
C ASN A 248 0.53 -19.08 -4.71
N SER A 249 -0.33 -18.15 -4.37
CA SER A 249 -1.43 -17.64 -5.21
C SER A 249 -1.09 -16.34 -5.92
N THR A 250 -0.27 -15.48 -5.30
CA THR A 250 0.27 -14.25 -5.91
C THR A 250 1.49 -14.54 -6.80
N TYR A 251 2.09 -15.72 -6.65
CA TYR A 251 3.36 -16.15 -7.27
C TYR A 251 4.60 -15.34 -6.82
N SER A 252 4.51 -14.60 -5.73
CA SER A 252 5.64 -13.92 -5.10
C SER A 252 6.64 -14.92 -4.48
N ASP A 253 6.22 -16.18 -4.26
CA ASP A 253 7.06 -17.28 -3.77
C ASP A 253 8.29 -17.54 -4.65
N LYS A 254 8.19 -17.29 -5.96
CA LYS A 254 9.33 -17.41 -6.90
C LYS A 254 10.47 -16.46 -6.51
N PHE A 255 10.12 -15.22 -6.16
CA PHE A 255 11.08 -14.24 -5.68
C PHE A 255 11.62 -14.63 -4.30
N GLY A 256 10.76 -15.02 -3.36
CA GLY A 256 11.14 -15.41 -2.01
C GLY A 256 12.12 -16.60 -1.97
N LYS A 257 11.90 -17.61 -2.81
CA LYS A 257 12.82 -18.75 -2.96
C LYS A 257 14.20 -18.35 -3.49
N ARG A 258 14.26 -17.40 -4.39
CA ARG A 258 15.50 -16.94 -5.04
C ARG A 258 16.26 -15.91 -4.19
N PHE A 259 15.53 -15.05 -3.48
CA PHE A 259 16.07 -13.92 -2.72
C PHE A 259 15.50 -13.86 -1.29
N PRO A 260 15.78 -14.86 -0.43
CA PRO A 260 15.19 -14.93 0.91
C PRO A 260 15.54 -13.71 1.79
N ASP A 261 16.71 -13.10 1.62
CA ASP A 261 17.13 -11.90 2.37
C ASP A 261 16.38 -10.63 1.92
N ARG A 262 15.70 -10.66 0.77
CA ARG A 262 14.91 -9.55 0.21
C ARG A 262 13.40 -9.86 0.17
N PHE A 263 12.97 -10.90 0.90
CA PHE A 263 11.58 -11.29 0.99
C PHE A 263 11.14 -11.28 2.46
N LEU A 264 10.11 -10.51 2.77
CA LEU A 264 9.51 -10.48 4.10
C LEU A 264 8.13 -11.15 4.05
N GLU A 265 8.02 -12.31 4.69
CA GLU A 265 6.74 -12.95 4.95
C GLU A 265 6.06 -12.27 6.14
N ASN A 266 4.84 -11.81 5.94
CA ASN A 266 4.06 -11.12 6.98
C ASN A 266 2.93 -11.97 7.55
N PHE A 267 2.77 -13.21 7.07
CA PHE A 267 1.65 -14.07 7.44
C PHE A 267 0.30 -13.36 7.19
N ILE A 268 -0.70 -13.52 8.07
CA ILE A 268 -2.00 -12.84 7.91
C ILE A 268 -1.98 -11.49 8.65
N ALA A 269 -1.04 -10.61 8.28
CA ALA A 269 -0.80 -9.32 8.92
C ALA A 269 -0.63 -8.20 7.86
N GLU A 270 -1.71 -7.90 7.13
CA GLU A 270 -1.70 -6.98 6.00
C GLU A 270 -1.36 -5.54 6.41
N GLN A 271 -1.74 -5.12 7.60
CA GLN A 271 -1.40 -3.78 8.11
C GLN A 271 0.11 -3.67 8.36
N ASN A 272 0.70 -4.65 9.05
CA ASN A 272 2.15 -4.69 9.23
C ASN A 272 2.88 -4.76 7.90
N MET A 273 2.40 -5.54 6.95
CA MET A 273 3.00 -5.67 5.61
C MET A 273 3.13 -4.31 4.92
N LEU A 274 2.07 -3.48 4.94
CA LEU A 274 2.10 -2.15 4.34
C LEU A 274 2.99 -1.18 5.12
N GLY A 275 2.94 -1.20 6.44
CA GLY A 275 3.82 -0.38 7.28
C GLY A 275 5.29 -0.74 7.10
N ALA A 276 5.62 -2.04 7.07
CA ALA A 276 6.99 -2.51 6.80
C ALA A 276 7.46 -2.11 5.40
N ALA A 277 6.59 -2.19 4.39
CA ALA A 277 6.91 -1.72 3.05
C ALA A 277 7.22 -0.21 3.03
N ALA A 278 6.51 0.61 3.81
CA ALA A 278 6.80 2.04 3.92
C ALA A 278 8.17 2.29 4.54
N GLY A 279 8.52 1.58 5.62
CA GLY A 279 9.86 1.64 6.22
C GLY A 279 10.97 1.19 5.27
N ILE A 280 10.77 0.11 4.52
CA ILE A 280 11.70 -0.38 3.50
C ILE A 280 11.86 0.65 2.36
N ALA A 281 10.76 1.28 1.92
CA ALA A 281 10.79 2.31 0.90
C ALA A 281 11.56 3.57 1.36
N ALA A 282 11.44 3.95 2.63
CA ALA A 282 12.20 5.05 3.23
C ALA A 282 13.73 4.80 3.17
N CYS A 283 14.15 3.52 3.19
CA CYS A 283 15.55 3.13 2.97
C CYS A 283 15.99 3.13 1.48
N GLY A 284 15.17 3.67 0.57
CA GLY A 284 15.48 3.76 -0.86
C GLY A 284 15.30 2.46 -1.63
N LYS A 285 14.63 1.46 -1.08
CA LYS A 285 14.27 0.22 -1.76
C LYS A 285 12.97 0.37 -2.56
N ILE A 286 12.67 -0.64 -3.36
CA ILE A 286 11.46 -0.72 -4.19
C ILE A 286 10.64 -1.93 -3.73
N PRO A 287 9.84 -1.82 -2.67
CA PRO A 287 9.02 -2.91 -2.19
C PRO A 287 7.82 -3.18 -3.12
N PHE A 288 7.69 -4.43 -3.54
CA PHE A 288 6.49 -5.01 -4.13
C PHE A 288 5.71 -5.74 -3.05
N VAL A 289 4.48 -5.32 -2.83
CA VAL A 289 3.59 -5.83 -1.78
C VAL A 289 2.45 -6.57 -2.45
N ALA A 290 2.37 -7.88 -2.27
CA ALA A 290 1.39 -8.71 -2.94
C ALA A 290 0.44 -9.38 -1.94
N THR A 291 -0.86 -9.28 -2.22
CA THR A 291 -1.93 -10.01 -1.55
C THR A 291 -3.16 -10.07 -2.46
N PHE A 292 -4.29 -10.62 -2.00
CA PHE A 292 -5.53 -10.50 -2.75
C PHE A 292 -6.05 -9.06 -2.70
N ALA A 293 -6.63 -8.58 -3.79
CA ALA A 293 -7.12 -7.21 -3.89
C ALA A 293 -8.12 -6.87 -2.77
N ALA A 294 -9.01 -7.81 -2.45
CA ALA A 294 -9.95 -7.69 -1.34
C ALA A 294 -9.26 -7.49 0.02
N PHE A 295 -8.08 -8.10 0.23
CA PHE A 295 -7.39 -8.04 1.53
C PHE A 295 -6.64 -6.73 1.76
N PHE A 296 -6.38 -5.95 0.72
CA PHE A 296 -5.90 -4.58 0.91
C PHE A 296 -6.86 -3.68 1.68
N THR A 297 -8.15 -4.05 1.77
CA THR A 297 -9.12 -3.32 2.60
C THR A 297 -8.72 -3.28 4.07
N ARG A 298 -8.06 -4.33 4.61
CA ARG A 298 -7.52 -4.33 5.99
C ARG A 298 -6.42 -3.31 6.21
N ALA A 299 -5.62 -3.06 5.18
CA ALA A 299 -4.47 -2.16 5.24
C ALA A 299 -4.76 -0.78 4.64
N TYR A 300 -6.04 -0.41 4.42
CA TYR A 300 -6.36 0.78 3.66
C TYR A 300 -5.90 2.08 4.32
N ASP A 301 -5.94 2.20 5.65
CA ASP A 301 -5.36 3.36 6.33
C ASP A 301 -3.84 3.46 6.11
N PHE A 302 -3.13 2.32 6.12
CA PHE A 302 -1.71 2.28 5.79
C PHE A 302 -1.42 2.71 4.35
N ILE A 303 -2.28 2.31 3.39
CA ILE A 303 -2.20 2.77 1.99
C ILE A 303 -2.41 4.28 1.92
N ARG A 304 -3.42 4.81 2.62
CA ARG A 304 -3.69 6.25 2.69
C ARG A 304 -2.50 7.02 3.28
N MET A 305 -1.93 6.54 4.38
CA MET A 305 -0.77 7.19 5.00
C MET A 305 0.50 7.08 4.15
N ALA A 306 0.69 5.97 3.45
CA ALA A 306 1.77 5.81 2.47
C ALA A 306 1.63 6.79 1.29
N ALA A 307 0.39 7.06 0.83
CA ALA A 307 0.13 8.08 -0.19
C ALA A 307 0.44 9.50 0.31
N ILE A 308 0.04 9.85 1.53
CA ILE A 308 0.41 11.13 2.18
C ILE A 308 1.93 11.25 2.29
N SER A 309 2.62 10.16 2.59
CA SER A 309 4.08 10.08 2.68
C SER A 309 4.76 10.08 1.31
N GLN A 310 4.02 10.00 0.21
CA GLN A 310 4.55 9.84 -1.15
C GLN A 310 5.53 8.65 -1.27
N SER A 311 5.22 7.57 -0.57
CA SER A 311 6.08 6.38 -0.48
C SER A 311 6.23 5.69 -1.83
N ASN A 312 7.41 5.11 -2.09
CA ASN A 312 7.69 4.41 -3.35
C ASN A 312 7.35 2.91 -3.26
N ILE A 313 6.07 2.58 -3.10
CA ILE A 313 5.56 1.21 -2.91
C ILE A 313 4.82 0.72 -4.16
N LYS A 314 4.99 -0.56 -4.52
CA LYS A 314 4.28 -1.23 -5.62
C LYS A 314 3.31 -2.25 -5.03
N LEU A 315 2.02 -1.93 -5.08
CA LEU A 315 0.93 -2.78 -4.60
C LEU A 315 0.48 -3.71 -5.73
N VAL A 316 0.31 -5.00 -5.46
CA VAL A 316 -0.18 -5.98 -6.45
C VAL A 316 -1.36 -6.73 -5.86
N GLY A 317 -2.56 -6.34 -6.29
CA GLY A 317 -3.82 -6.97 -5.88
C GLY A 317 -4.18 -8.09 -6.84
N THR A 318 -4.14 -9.33 -6.37
CA THR A 318 -4.58 -10.49 -7.14
C THR A 318 -6.03 -10.86 -6.80
N HIS A 319 -6.60 -11.85 -7.49
CA HIS A 319 -7.97 -12.33 -7.25
C HIS A 319 -9.02 -11.22 -7.38
N VAL A 320 -8.96 -10.49 -8.51
CA VAL A 320 -9.87 -9.39 -8.79
C VAL A 320 -11.11 -9.87 -9.53
N GLY A 321 -12.24 -9.26 -9.22
CA GLY A 321 -13.50 -9.48 -9.91
C GLY A 321 -14.23 -10.77 -9.55
N VAL A 322 -15.41 -10.97 -10.13
CA VAL A 322 -16.20 -12.20 -10.02
C VAL A 322 -15.58 -13.35 -10.79
N SER A 323 -14.72 -13.03 -11.76
CA SER A 323 -14.03 -14.01 -12.61
C SER A 323 -13.07 -14.94 -11.86
N ILE A 324 -12.81 -14.71 -10.57
CA ILE A 324 -12.06 -15.67 -9.74
C ILE A 324 -12.83 -16.96 -9.46
N GLY A 325 -14.17 -16.91 -9.48
CA GLY A 325 -15.02 -18.10 -9.47
C GLY A 325 -15.36 -18.61 -8.07
N GLU A 326 -14.95 -19.84 -7.76
CA GLU A 326 -15.45 -20.63 -6.64
C GLU A 326 -15.13 -20.09 -5.26
N ASP A 327 -14.06 -19.31 -5.12
CA ASP A 327 -13.62 -18.75 -3.82
C ASP A 327 -14.68 -17.84 -3.18
N GLY A 328 -15.53 -17.23 -4.00
CA GLY A 328 -16.69 -16.48 -3.55
C GLY A 328 -16.40 -15.03 -3.12
N PRO A 329 -17.44 -14.32 -2.63
CA PRO A 329 -17.44 -12.87 -2.49
C PRO A 329 -16.38 -12.31 -1.54
N SER A 330 -16.00 -13.03 -0.50
CA SER A 330 -14.98 -12.56 0.47
C SER A 330 -13.57 -12.49 -0.12
N GLN A 331 -13.34 -13.16 -1.26
CA GLN A 331 -12.05 -13.19 -1.95
C GLN A 331 -12.03 -12.33 -3.23
N MET A 332 -13.20 -11.88 -3.68
CA MET A 332 -13.39 -11.12 -4.92
C MET A 332 -13.04 -9.64 -4.70
N GLY A 333 -11.96 -9.15 -5.30
CA GLY A 333 -11.65 -7.72 -5.30
C GLY A 333 -12.56 -6.99 -6.30
N LEU A 334 -13.56 -6.26 -5.81
CA LEU A 334 -14.56 -5.55 -6.61
C LEU A 334 -14.65 -4.05 -6.31
N GLU A 335 -13.94 -3.58 -5.28
CA GLU A 335 -13.86 -2.20 -4.81
C GLU A 335 -12.46 -1.59 -4.96
N ASP A 336 -11.51 -2.38 -5.37
CA ASP A 336 -10.07 -2.07 -5.35
C ASP A 336 -9.68 -0.92 -6.28
N LEU A 337 -10.27 -0.83 -7.49
CA LEU A 337 -10.03 0.32 -8.38
C LEU A 337 -10.51 1.62 -7.75
N ALA A 338 -11.70 1.63 -7.13
CA ALA A 338 -12.24 2.78 -6.42
C ALA A 338 -11.32 3.20 -5.26
N MET A 339 -10.96 2.25 -4.42
CA MET A 339 -10.08 2.43 -3.27
C MET A 339 -8.75 3.08 -3.64
N MET A 340 -8.08 2.53 -4.65
CA MET A 340 -6.74 2.97 -5.04
C MET A 340 -6.78 4.30 -5.81
N SER A 341 -7.80 4.52 -6.65
CA SER A 341 -7.94 5.74 -7.44
C SER A 341 -8.30 6.98 -6.61
N THR A 342 -8.84 6.81 -5.39
CA THR A 342 -9.13 7.94 -4.50
C THR A 342 -7.89 8.51 -3.82
N GLN A 343 -6.76 7.82 -3.86
CA GLN A 343 -5.52 8.28 -3.23
C GLN A 343 -4.73 9.20 -4.16
N PRO A 344 -4.48 10.46 -3.78
CA PRO A 344 -3.73 11.39 -4.63
C PRO A 344 -2.34 10.87 -4.98
N GLY A 345 -1.98 10.93 -6.26
CA GLY A 345 -0.65 10.53 -6.74
C GLY A 345 -0.43 9.02 -6.87
N VAL A 346 -1.43 8.19 -6.57
CA VAL A 346 -1.34 6.75 -6.80
C VAL A 346 -1.65 6.42 -8.26
N THR A 347 -0.72 5.72 -8.91
CA THR A 347 -0.92 5.17 -10.25
C THR A 347 -1.67 3.84 -10.16
N VAL A 348 -2.73 3.66 -10.96
CA VAL A 348 -3.56 2.46 -10.99
C VAL A 348 -3.52 1.83 -12.38
N LEU A 349 -3.01 0.60 -12.48
CA LEU A 349 -2.81 -0.14 -13.72
C LEU A 349 -3.58 -1.46 -13.69
N TYR A 350 -4.26 -1.78 -14.79
CA TYR A 350 -5.02 -3.02 -14.94
C TYR A 350 -4.63 -3.74 -16.26
N PRO A 351 -3.49 -4.44 -16.27
CA PRO A 351 -3.05 -5.20 -17.45
C PRO A 351 -4.03 -6.32 -17.81
N SER A 352 -4.25 -6.51 -19.12
CA SER A 352 -5.22 -7.48 -19.63
C SER A 352 -4.62 -8.85 -19.95
N ASP A 353 -3.34 -8.93 -20.30
CA ASP A 353 -2.64 -10.17 -20.61
C ASP A 353 -1.28 -10.31 -19.90
N ALA A 354 -0.65 -11.44 -20.06
CA ALA A 354 0.62 -11.75 -19.40
C ALA A 354 1.77 -10.85 -19.87
N LEU A 355 1.79 -10.45 -21.13
CA LEU A 355 2.85 -9.58 -21.66
C LEU A 355 2.70 -8.16 -21.13
N SER A 356 1.50 -7.61 -21.14
CA SER A 356 1.23 -6.28 -20.57
C SER A 356 1.54 -6.24 -19.08
N MET A 357 1.19 -7.30 -18.30
CA MET A 357 1.57 -7.39 -16.89
C MET A 357 3.08 -7.36 -16.72
N TYR A 358 3.83 -8.16 -17.46
CA TYR A 358 5.29 -8.21 -17.37
C TYR A 358 5.92 -6.83 -17.62
N LYS A 359 5.51 -6.17 -18.70
CA LYS A 359 6.00 -4.82 -19.07
C LYS A 359 5.61 -3.77 -18.04
N LEU A 360 4.39 -3.82 -17.51
CA LEU A 360 3.90 -2.85 -16.53
C LEU A 360 4.55 -3.04 -15.15
N VAL A 361 4.98 -4.24 -14.76
CA VAL A 361 5.81 -4.46 -13.56
C VAL A 361 7.17 -3.76 -13.68
N GLU A 362 7.81 -3.85 -14.85
CA GLU A 362 9.06 -3.14 -15.12
C GLU A 362 8.87 -1.62 -15.05
N ILE A 363 7.84 -1.10 -15.70
CA ILE A 363 7.48 0.32 -15.70
C ILE A 363 7.15 0.79 -14.27
N ALA A 364 6.40 0.00 -13.51
CA ALA A 364 6.07 0.30 -12.12
C ALA A 364 7.34 0.41 -11.25
N ALA A 365 8.31 -0.47 -11.43
CA ALA A 365 9.58 -0.40 -10.70
C ALA A 365 10.40 0.85 -11.03
N ALA A 366 10.34 1.33 -12.27
CA ALA A 366 11.02 2.53 -12.72
C ALA A 366 10.30 3.83 -12.27
N HIS A 367 9.00 3.76 -12.04
CA HIS A 367 8.19 4.90 -11.58
C HIS A 367 8.47 5.21 -10.10
N LYS A 368 8.72 6.48 -9.78
CA LYS A 368 8.84 6.95 -8.40
C LYS A 368 7.45 7.31 -7.85
N GLY A 369 7.03 6.64 -6.80
CA GLY A 369 5.71 6.81 -6.17
C GLY A 369 4.95 5.50 -6.05
N MET A 370 3.73 5.57 -5.56
CA MET A 370 2.88 4.40 -5.40
C MET A 370 2.27 3.97 -6.73
N VAL A 371 2.31 2.66 -6.99
CA VAL A 371 1.65 2.03 -8.13
C VAL A 371 0.83 0.85 -7.64
N TYR A 372 -0.42 0.77 -8.05
CA TYR A 372 -1.26 -0.40 -7.88
C TYR A 372 -1.36 -1.16 -9.21
N LEU A 373 -1.06 -2.45 -9.20
CA LEU A 373 -1.18 -3.39 -10.32
C LEU A 373 -2.32 -4.36 -9.99
N ARG A 374 -3.36 -4.34 -10.81
CA ARG A 374 -4.53 -5.21 -10.68
C ARG A 374 -4.33 -6.50 -11.46
N ALA A 375 -4.40 -7.68 -10.83
CA ALA A 375 -4.04 -8.97 -11.42
C ALA A 375 -5.16 -10.01 -11.34
N GLY A 376 -5.57 -10.55 -12.50
CA GLY A 376 -6.59 -11.57 -12.63
C GLY A 376 -6.10 -12.98 -12.31
N ARG A 377 -7.00 -13.86 -11.83
CA ARG A 377 -6.78 -15.29 -11.62
C ARG A 377 -6.97 -16.11 -12.89
N PRO A 378 -7.97 -15.86 -13.75
CA PRO A 378 -8.15 -16.61 -14.99
C PRO A 378 -6.97 -16.44 -15.96
N LYS A 379 -6.71 -17.48 -16.73
CA LYS A 379 -5.79 -17.39 -17.86
C LYS A 379 -6.46 -16.66 -19.01
N THR A 380 -5.74 -15.73 -19.61
CA THR A 380 -6.18 -14.99 -20.79
C THR A 380 -5.20 -15.21 -21.94
N PRO A 381 -5.64 -15.12 -23.20
CA PRO A 381 -4.74 -15.15 -24.34
C PRO A 381 -3.77 -13.96 -24.32
N VAL A 382 -2.53 -14.17 -24.70
CA VAL A 382 -1.57 -13.09 -24.96
C VAL A 382 -1.91 -12.45 -26.30
N ILE A 383 -2.33 -11.19 -26.28
CA ILE A 383 -2.78 -10.45 -27.48
C ILE A 383 -1.77 -9.42 -27.97
N TYR A 384 -0.74 -9.14 -27.18
CA TYR A 384 0.32 -8.21 -27.52
C TYR A 384 1.60 -8.93 -27.94
N GLY A 385 2.29 -8.39 -28.94
CA GLY A 385 3.59 -8.88 -29.38
C GLY A 385 4.73 -8.40 -28.46
N PRO A 386 5.91 -9.02 -28.50
CA PRO A 386 7.03 -8.69 -27.61
C PRO A 386 7.55 -7.25 -27.78
N ASP A 387 7.36 -6.65 -28.95
CA ASP A 387 7.77 -5.28 -29.26
C ASP A 387 6.75 -4.22 -28.81
N GLU A 388 5.61 -4.65 -28.28
CA GLU A 388 4.57 -3.73 -27.81
C GLU A 388 5.07 -2.90 -26.65
N THR A 389 4.75 -1.61 -26.68
CA THR A 389 5.17 -0.63 -25.66
C THR A 389 3.98 -0.18 -24.83
N PHE A 390 4.23 -0.02 -23.52
CA PHE A 390 3.26 0.49 -22.57
C PHE A 390 3.81 1.73 -21.87
N ARG A 391 2.91 2.56 -21.35
CA ARG A 391 3.26 3.74 -20.55
C ARG A 391 2.18 4.02 -19.51
N ILE A 392 2.55 4.60 -18.39
CA ILE A 392 1.58 5.15 -17.43
C ILE A 392 0.77 6.25 -18.13
N GLY A 393 -0.54 6.25 -17.95
CA GLY A 393 -1.46 7.15 -18.63
C GLY A 393 -1.69 6.79 -20.09
N GLY A 394 -1.50 5.53 -20.48
CA GLY A 394 -1.77 5.04 -21.83
C GLY A 394 -2.95 4.07 -21.89
N SER A 395 -3.44 3.83 -23.10
CA SER A 395 -4.43 2.81 -23.45
C SER A 395 -4.11 2.24 -24.83
N LYS A 396 -4.80 1.18 -25.25
CA LYS A 396 -4.64 0.58 -26.58
C LYS A 396 -5.99 0.47 -27.29
N VAL A 397 -6.09 1.00 -28.49
CA VAL A 397 -7.22 0.72 -29.38
C VAL A 397 -6.94 -0.58 -30.10
N VAL A 398 -7.48 -1.70 -29.57
CA VAL A 398 -7.17 -3.07 -30.03
C VAL A 398 -8.02 -3.52 -31.24
N ARG A 399 -9.16 -2.86 -31.46
CA ARG A 399 -10.02 -3.02 -32.66
C ARG A 399 -10.56 -1.66 -33.07
N GLN A 400 -10.51 -1.36 -34.37
CA GLN A 400 -11.11 -0.14 -34.92
C GLN A 400 -11.37 -0.26 -36.43
N SER A 401 -12.31 0.54 -36.90
CA SER A 401 -12.57 0.81 -38.31
C SER A 401 -13.00 2.26 -38.53
N ALA A 402 -13.11 2.69 -39.79
CA ALA A 402 -13.60 4.03 -40.12
C ALA A 402 -15.11 4.19 -39.82
N ASP A 403 -15.86 3.11 -39.83
CA ASP A 403 -17.32 3.09 -39.73
C ASP A 403 -17.84 2.83 -38.29
N ASP A 404 -16.95 2.87 -37.29
CA ASP A 404 -17.29 2.55 -35.91
C ASP A 404 -18.43 3.44 -35.37
N LYS A 405 -19.44 2.82 -34.76
CA LYS A 405 -20.63 3.47 -34.20
C LYS A 405 -20.61 3.56 -32.69
N LEU A 406 -19.77 2.77 -32.02
CA LEU A 406 -19.69 2.60 -30.57
C LEU A 406 -18.26 2.33 -30.15
N THR A 407 -17.82 2.94 -29.07
CA THR A 407 -16.56 2.61 -28.37
C THR A 407 -16.86 1.69 -27.18
N MET A 408 -16.32 0.49 -27.18
CA MET A 408 -16.30 -0.41 -26.03
C MET A 408 -14.98 -0.23 -25.28
N VAL A 409 -15.04 0.04 -23.97
CA VAL A 409 -13.88 0.23 -23.11
C VAL A 409 -13.88 -0.84 -22.04
N ALA A 410 -12.80 -1.58 -21.93
CA ALA A 410 -12.65 -2.66 -20.98
C ALA A 410 -11.18 -2.81 -20.55
N ALA A 411 -10.91 -3.64 -19.55
CA ALA A 411 -9.56 -4.06 -19.15
C ALA A 411 -9.63 -5.42 -18.44
N GLY A 412 -8.49 -6.11 -18.35
CA GLY A 412 -8.44 -7.45 -17.74
C GLY A 412 -9.33 -8.45 -18.49
N VAL A 413 -10.04 -9.30 -17.77
CA VAL A 413 -10.86 -10.36 -18.37
C VAL A 413 -11.98 -9.82 -19.25
N THR A 414 -12.58 -8.68 -18.90
CA THR A 414 -13.68 -8.08 -19.67
C THR A 414 -13.23 -7.54 -21.02
N LEU A 415 -11.94 -7.29 -21.23
CA LEU A 415 -11.42 -6.99 -22.56
C LEU A 415 -11.66 -8.13 -23.54
N PHE A 416 -11.47 -9.38 -23.09
CA PHE A 416 -11.67 -10.56 -23.93
C PHE A 416 -13.15 -10.80 -24.24
N GLU A 417 -14.03 -10.49 -23.29
CA GLU A 417 -15.48 -10.50 -23.54
C GLU A 417 -15.89 -9.41 -24.57
N ALA A 418 -15.31 -8.21 -24.46
CA ALA A 418 -15.53 -7.12 -25.42
C ALA A 418 -14.98 -7.47 -26.83
N LEU A 419 -13.86 -8.16 -26.93
CA LEU A 419 -13.30 -8.63 -28.21
C LEU A 419 -14.22 -9.68 -28.87
N LYS A 420 -14.70 -10.68 -28.11
CA LYS A 420 -15.68 -11.67 -28.61
C LYS A 420 -16.99 -11.00 -29.05
N ALA A 421 -17.47 -10.01 -28.28
CA ALA A 421 -18.67 -9.24 -28.61
C ALA A 421 -18.46 -8.39 -29.88
N HIS A 422 -17.29 -7.78 -30.06
CA HIS A 422 -16.93 -7.07 -31.28
C HIS A 422 -17.06 -7.96 -32.51
N ASP A 423 -16.51 -9.19 -32.44
CA ASP A 423 -16.58 -10.15 -33.57
C ASP A 423 -18.01 -10.52 -33.91
N GLN A 424 -18.89 -10.74 -32.92
CA GLN A 424 -20.33 -11.00 -33.12
C GLN A 424 -21.07 -9.80 -33.70
N LEU A 425 -20.79 -8.58 -33.20
CA LEU A 425 -21.39 -7.34 -33.73
C LEU A 425 -20.95 -7.09 -35.16
N LYS A 426 -19.68 -7.29 -35.47
CA LYS A 426 -19.14 -7.18 -36.83
C LYS A 426 -19.82 -8.14 -37.80
N ALA A 427 -20.02 -9.40 -37.40
CA ALA A 427 -20.75 -10.38 -38.18
C ALA A 427 -22.24 -9.98 -38.41
N ALA A 428 -22.80 -9.17 -37.51
CA ALA A 428 -24.15 -8.61 -37.65
C ALA A 428 -24.17 -7.24 -38.38
N GLY A 429 -23.07 -6.80 -38.99
CA GLY A 429 -22.95 -5.54 -39.72
C GLY A 429 -22.81 -4.29 -38.84
N ILE A 430 -22.50 -4.47 -37.55
CA ILE A 430 -22.33 -3.35 -36.60
C ILE A 430 -20.84 -3.15 -36.31
N ALA A 431 -20.27 -2.06 -36.81
CA ALA A 431 -18.89 -1.70 -36.56
C ALA A 431 -18.72 -1.05 -35.18
N THR A 432 -17.74 -1.54 -34.44
CA THR A 432 -17.41 -1.04 -33.07
C THR A 432 -15.90 -1.02 -32.88
N ARG A 433 -15.38 -0.10 -32.06
CA ARG A 433 -14.00 -0.16 -31.60
C ARG A 433 -13.89 -0.71 -30.19
N VAL A 434 -12.73 -1.27 -29.85
CA VAL A 434 -12.43 -1.80 -28.53
C VAL A 434 -11.16 -1.15 -28.01
N VAL A 435 -11.24 -0.61 -26.80
CA VAL A 435 -10.13 0.03 -26.08
C VAL A 435 -9.78 -0.81 -24.87
N ASP A 436 -8.51 -1.23 -24.78
CA ASP A 436 -7.91 -1.75 -23.55
C ASP A 436 -7.43 -0.56 -22.70
N LEU A 437 -8.19 -0.24 -21.65
CA LEU A 437 -7.88 0.84 -20.72
C LEU A 437 -7.00 0.31 -19.57
N TYR A 438 -5.77 -0.09 -19.88
CA TYR A 438 -4.86 -0.67 -18.89
C TYR A 438 -4.32 0.35 -17.87
N SER A 439 -4.42 1.65 -18.11
CA SER A 439 -4.10 2.71 -17.13
C SER A 439 -5.38 3.41 -16.69
N ILE A 440 -5.77 3.17 -15.43
CA ILE A 440 -6.98 3.72 -14.84
C ILE A 440 -6.71 5.09 -14.23
N ALA A 441 -5.58 5.23 -13.55
CA ALA A 441 -5.10 6.49 -12.99
C ALA A 441 -3.57 6.59 -13.15
N PRO A 442 -3.05 7.59 -13.87
CA PRO A 442 -3.80 8.53 -14.72
C PRO A 442 -4.42 7.83 -15.94
N VAL A 443 -5.55 8.38 -16.42
CA VAL A 443 -6.28 7.86 -17.58
C VAL A 443 -5.75 8.48 -18.89
N ASP A 444 -5.83 7.75 -20.01
CA ASP A 444 -5.51 8.22 -21.35
C ASP A 444 -6.68 9.03 -21.95
N GLN A 445 -6.86 10.26 -21.46
CA GLN A 445 -7.94 11.14 -21.90
C GLN A 445 -7.87 11.43 -23.40
N ALA A 446 -6.67 11.60 -23.97
CA ALA A 446 -6.51 11.94 -25.39
C ALA A 446 -7.08 10.83 -26.29
N THR A 447 -6.72 9.57 -26.05
CA THR A 447 -7.26 8.42 -26.79
C THR A 447 -8.78 8.31 -26.63
N LEU A 448 -9.31 8.55 -25.43
CA LEU A 448 -10.76 8.51 -25.20
C LEU A 448 -11.51 9.62 -25.95
N VAL A 449 -10.97 10.84 -26.00
CA VAL A 449 -11.52 11.97 -26.78
C VAL A 449 -11.54 11.64 -28.28
N ASP A 450 -10.46 11.07 -28.82
CA ASP A 450 -10.40 10.66 -30.23
C ASP A 450 -11.42 9.54 -30.51
N CYS A 451 -11.61 8.61 -29.59
CA CYS A 451 -12.66 7.61 -29.68
C CYS A 451 -14.07 8.23 -29.64
N ALA A 452 -14.29 9.24 -28.80
CA ALA A 452 -15.58 9.97 -28.73
C ALA A 452 -15.93 10.62 -30.08
N ARG A 453 -14.97 11.29 -30.68
CA ARG A 453 -15.14 11.92 -32.01
C ARG A 453 -15.47 10.88 -33.09
N ALA A 454 -14.75 9.75 -33.06
CA ALA A 454 -14.92 8.71 -34.08
C ALA A 454 -16.27 7.95 -33.96
N THR A 455 -16.89 7.89 -32.79
CA THR A 455 -18.13 7.11 -32.55
C THR A 455 -19.33 7.97 -32.17
N GLY A 456 -19.26 9.28 -32.38
CA GLY A 456 -20.34 10.20 -32.03
C GLY A 456 -20.68 10.21 -30.54
N GLY A 457 -19.67 10.09 -29.70
CA GLY A 457 -19.78 10.15 -28.23
C GLY A 457 -20.48 8.95 -27.57
N ARG A 458 -20.59 7.81 -28.26
CA ARG A 458 -21.25 6.61 -27.71
C ARG A 458 -20.23 5.66 -27.11
N PHE A 459 -20.37 5.38 -25.80
CA PHE A 459 -19.49 4.49 -25.05
C PHE A 459 -20.27 3.39 -24.35
N LEU A 460 -19.65 2.20 -24.30
CA LEU A 460 -20.04 1.07 -23.48
C LEU A 460 -18.82 0.63 -22.68
N THR A 461 -18.83 0.83 -21.35
CA THR A 461 -17.77 0.31 -20.47
C THR A 461 -18.18 -1.05 -19.91
N VAL A 462 -17.20 -1.95 -19.83
CA VAL A 462 -17.39 -3.31 -19.31
C VAL A 462 -16.31 -3.58 -18.27
N GLU A 463 -16.74 -3.83 -17.04
CA GLU A 463 -15.81 -3.96 -15.92
C GLU A 463 -16.18 -5.09 -14.96
N ASP A 464 -15.18 -5.89 -14.60
CA ASP A 464 -15.26 -6.89 -13.53
C ASP A 464 -14.92 -6.20 -12.18
N HIS A 465 -15.80 -5.28 -11.79
CA HIS A 465 -15.70 -4.41 -10.65
C HIS A 465 -17.11 -3.91 -10.29
N TYR A 466 -17.33 -3.37 -9.09
CA TYR A 466 -18.58 -2.67 -8.78
C TYR A 466 -18.75 -1.43 -9.65
N ALA A 467 -20.03 -1.03 -9.83
CA ALA A 467 -20.39 0.05 -10.75
C ALA A 467 -19.85 1.44 -10.37
N HIS A 468 -19.40 1.62 -9.13
CA HIS A 468 -18.89 2.89 -8.61
C HIS A 468 -17.37 2.86 -8.49
N GLY A 469 -16.72 3.92 -8.98
CA GLY A 469 -15.28 4.13 -8.87
C GLY A 469 -14.39 3.24 -9.76
N GLY A 470 -14.99 2.50 -10.71
CA GLY A 470 -14.26 1.66 -11.66
C GLY A 470 -14.03 2.33 -13.02
N ILE A 471 -13.89 1.50 -14.07
CA ILE A 471 -13.61 1.94 -15.45
C ILE A 471 -14.66 2.91 -15.96
N GLY A 472 -15.96 2.62 -15.70
CA GLY A 472 -17.06 3.46 -16.17
C GLY A 472 -17.01 4.88 -15.60
N ASP A 473 -16.71 5.04 -14.33
CA ASP A 473 -16.58 6.36 -13.70
C ASP A 473 -15.30 7.07 -14.15
N THR A 474 -14.22 6.34 -14.37
CA THR A 474 -12.99 6.89 -14.95
C THR A 474 -13.23 7.48 -16.33
N VAL A 475 -13.94 6.76 -17.22
CA VAL A 475 -14.29 7.24 -18.57
C VAL A 475 -15.22 8.45 -18.49
N LEU A 476 -16.25 8.41 -17.64
CA LEU A 476 -17.16 9.54 -17.43
C LEU A 476 -16.43 10.80 -16.97
N SER A 477 -15.54 10.66 -15.99
CA SER A 477 -14.74 11.77 -15.46
C SER A 477 -13.80 12.34 -16.52
N ALA A 478 -13.14 11.48 -17.30
CA ALA A 478 -12.21 11.90 -18.36
C ALA A 478 -12.91 12.63 -19.50
N LEU A 479 -14.16 12.31 -19.78
CA LEU A 479 -14.94 12.84 -20.92
C LEU A 479 -16.09 13.77 -20.47
N ALA A 480 -16.07 14.27 -19.25
CA ALA A 480 -17.17 15.04 -18.66
C ALA A 480 -17.58 16.29 -19.50
N LEU A 481 -16.65 16.87 -20.27
CA LEU A 481 -16.88 18.05 -21.10
C LEU A 481 -17.12 17.71 -22.58
N GLU A 482 -17.08 16.45 -22.98
CA GLU A 482 -17.13 16.02 -24.38
C GLU A 482 -18.54 15.65 -24.87
N GLY A 483 -19.57 15.81 -24.03
CA GLY A 483 -20.96 15.53 -24.39
C GLY A 483 -21.26 14.05 -24.70
N VAL A 484 -20.54 13.13 -24.09
CA VAL A 484 -20.63 11.70 -24.34
C VAL A 484 -21.80 11.03 -23.59
N ARG A 485 -22.22 9.87 -24.10
CA ARG A 485 -23.12 8.94 -23.42
C ARG A 485 -22.38 7.66 -23.08
N VAL A 486 -22.28 7.35 -21.80
CA VAL A 486 -21.59 6.15 -21.31
C VAL A 486 -22.60 5.20 -20.68
N HIS A 487 -22.74 4.01 -21.26
CA HIS A 487 -23.48 2.91 -20.68
C HIS A 487 -22.48 1.99 -19.94
N LYS A 488 -22.80 1.63 -18.68
CA LYS A 488 -21.89 0.84 -17.83
C LYS A 488 -22.43 -0.57 -17.61
N LEU A 489 -21.69 -1.59 -18.00
CA LEU A 489 -21.84 -2.97 -17.57
C LEU A 489 -20.83 -3.25 -16.46
N ALA A 490 -21.31 -3.57 -15.28
CA ALA A 490 -20.52 -3.75 -14.06
C ALA A 490 -21.26 -4.65 -13.08
N VAL A 491 -20.58 -5.19 -12.10
CA VAL A 491 -21.18 -5.95 -10.99
C VAL A 491 -22.01 -5.00 -10.11
N ARG A 492 -23.30 -5.31 -9.87
CA ARG A 492 -24.25 -4.40 -9.19
C ARG A 492 -24.81 -4.95 -7.89
N GLU A 493 -24.51 -6.17 -7.56
CA GLU A 493 -24.99 -6.85 -6.35
C GLU A 493 -23.87 -7.69 -5.73
N ILE A 494 -24.06 -8.13 -4.50
CA ILE A 494 -23.08 -8.99 -3.82
C ILE A 494 -22.97 -10.31 -4.58
N PRO A 495 -21.77 -10.70 -5.02
CA PRO A 495 -21.58 -11.89 -5.83
C PRO A 495 -21.75 -13.18 -5.00
N ARG A 496 -21.68 -14.31 -5.71
CA ARG A 496 -21.77 -15.66 -5.18
C ARG A 496 -20.60 -16.49 -5.69
N SER A 497 -20.39 -17.66 -5.10
CA SER A 497 -19.51 -18.66 -5.67
C SER A 497 -20.13 -19.30 -6.90
N GLY A 498 -19.33 -19.61 -7.91
CA GLY A 498 -19.75 -20.26 -9.15
C GLY A 498 -18.56 -20.47 -10.06
N LYS A 499 -18.79 -20.99 -11.26
CA LYS A 499 -17.72 -21.04 -12.26
C LYS A 499 -17.46 -19.64 -12.82
N PRO A 500 -16.21 -19.30 -13.17
CA PRO A 500 -15.86 -17.98 -13.68
C PRO A 500 -16.79 -17.49 -14.81
N ASP A 501 -16.99 -18.29 -15.85
CA ASP A 501 -17.82 -17.93 -17.01
C ASP A 501 -19.30 -17.76 -16.64
N GLU A 502 -19.82 -18.62 -15.73
CA GLU A 502 -21.20 -18.50 -15.23
C GLU A 502 -21.42 -17.19 -14.47
N LEU A 503 -20.43 -16.76 -13.66
CA LEU A 503 -20.51 -15.51 -12.92
C LEU A 503 -20.38 -14.28 -13.83
N VAL A 504 -19.49 -14.31 -14.81
CA VAL A 504 -19.34 -13.26 -15.82
C VAL A 504 -20.64 -13.03 -16.58
N ASP A 505 -21.31 -14.13 -16.99
CA ASP A 505 -22.62 -14.05 -17.67
C ASP A 505 -23.73 -13.62 -16.72
N HIS A 506 -23.79 -14.17 -15.50
CA HIS A 506 -24.82 -13.86 -14.51
C HIS A 506 -24.84 -12.38 -14.12
N PHE A 507 -23.65 -11.79 -13.91
CA PHE A 507 -23.53 -10.38 -13.54
C PHE A 507 -23.59 -9.42 -14.74
N GLY A 508 -23.88 -9.92 -15.94
CA GLY A 508 -24.15 -9.09 -17.10
C GLY A 508 -22.92 -8.38 -17.68
N ILE A 509 -21.75 -8.94 -17.47
CA ILE A 509 -20.47 -8.41 -18.01
C ILE A 509 -19.86 -9.33 -19.08
N GLY A 510 -20.58 -10.39 -19.48
CA GLY A 510 -20.19 -11.33 -20.54
C GLY A 510 -20.64 -10.89 -21.94
N VAL A 511 -20.21 -11.66 -22.94
CA VAL A 511 -20.42 -11.38 -24.38
C VAL A 511 -21.88 -11.09 -24.72
N ARG A 512 -22.83 -11.90 -24.23
CA ARG A 512 -24.26 -11.72 -24.52
C ARG A 512 -24.75 -10.34 -24.09
N SER A 513 -24.50 -9.95 -22.87
CA SER A 513 -24.93 -8.66 -22.33
C SER A 513 -24.27 -7.48 -23.04
N ILE A 514 -23.00 -7.62 -23.44
CA ILE A 514 -22.28 -6.60 -24.22
C ILE A 514 -22.94 -6.42 -25.59
N VAL A 515 -23.27 -7.50 -26.31
CA VAL A 515 -23.92 -7.45 -27.62
C VAL A 515 -25.33 -6.84 -27.52
N GLU A 516 -26.11 -7.23 -26.50
CA GLU A 516 -27.46 -6.68 -26.27
C GLU A 516 -27.41 -5.18 -25.96
N ALA A 517 -26.50 -4.75 -25.04
CA ALA A 517 -26.31 -3.36 -24.70
C ALA A 517 -25.84 -2.52 -25.91
N ALA A 518 -24.87 -3.02 -26.67
CA ALA A 518 -24.39 -2.34 -27.87
C ALA A 518 -25.52 -2.10 -28.88
N LYS A 519 -26.36 -3.12 -29.14
CA LYS A 519 -27.54 -2.99 -30.03
C LYS A 519 -28.58 -2.00 -29.47
N ALA A 520 -28.78 -1.96 -28.16
CA ALA A 520 -29.72 -1.02 -27.53
C ALA A 520 -29.24 0.43 -27.60
N ILE A 521 -27.96 0.69 -27.44
CA ILE A 521 -27.34 2.03 -27.54
C ILE A 521 -27.43 2.58 -28.97
N LEU A 522 -27.42 1.71 -29.98
CA LEU A 522 -27.39 2.10 -31.40
C LEU A 522 -28.79 2.21 -32.05
N ARG A 523 -29.85 1.82 -31.35
CA ARG A 523 -31.26 2.07 -31.72
C ARG A 523 -31.64 3.50 -31.43
#